data_43fd0a1066eaea04bde0af5fc5681ada
#
_entry.id   43fd0a1066eaea04bde0af5fc5681ada
#
_cell.length_a   1.000
_cell.length_b   1.000
_cell.length_c   1.000
_cell.angle_alpha   90.00
_cell.angle_beta   90.00
_cell.angle_gamma   90.00
#
_symmetry.space_group_name_H-M   'P 1'
#
loop_
_entity.id
_entity.type
_entity.pdbx_description
1 polymer ?
#
loop_
_entity_poly.entity_id
_entity_poly.type
_entity_poly.pdbx_seq_one_letter_code
_entity_poly.pdbx_strand_id
1 'polypeptide(L)'
;MSTYNFKKEVKVYVVSGGNQYQIDVSDISFSQTFKETSYPVKTLHTLSNVFEGSVINSANNADFEFSMPAIVEADYTIIESLLLQAESFDLFVKTEADVFKLETAVITNGSFVIERSRPLSINISGEALKLTRGATLTGTALSRSATFSFTIPTIDITLNSSSLSNIFRVGIELQNDISWTPYKTVNGALSSTNASTSMYPSSFSLDKKILSGSITQYLLSDNTSSTQDWDTDATLSIKAGNGASGSNFRGFSFGPATCSFTNRINAGEVFLQGYDWRMTENPTSLATILKYETD
;
A
#
# COMPACT_ATOMS: atom_id res chain seq x y z
N MET A 1 -6.81 -35.89 -10.13
CA MET A 1 -5.92 -35.06 -10.95
C MET A 1 -5.43 -33.90 -10.07
N SER A 2 -4.15 -33.55 -10.15
CA SER A 2 -3.66 -32.37 -9.45
C SER A 2 -4.06 -31.12 -10.25
N THR A 3 -4.73 -30.20 -9.62
CA THR A 3 -5.16 -28.93 -10.24
C THR A 3 -4.11 -27.86 -9.97
N TYR A 4 -3.70 -27.14 -11.01
CA TYR A 4 -2.81 -25.99 -10.86
C TYR A 4 -3.59 -24.75 -10.45
N ASN A 5 -3.00 -23.92 -9.61
CA ASN A 5 -3.54 -22.61 -9.27
C ASN A 5 -3.11 -21.57 -10.32
N PHE A 6 -4.06 -20.96 -10.99
CA PHE A 6 -3.80 -19.92 -11.98
C PHE A 6 -4.06 -18.53 -11.39
N LYS A 7 -3.09 -17.62 -11.58
CA LYS A 7 -3.18 -16.24 -11.07
C LYS A 7 -4.40 -15.48 -11.60
N LYS A 8 -4.81 -15.73 -12.82
CA LYS A 8 -5.99 -15.10 -13.47
C LYS A 8 -7.35 -15.48 -12.86
N GLU A 9 -7.41 -16.53 -12.04
CA GLU A 9 -8.62 -17.05 -11.40
C GLU A 9 -8.70 -16.67 -9.92
N VAL A 10 -7.75 -15.86 -9.46
CA VAL A 10 -7.64 -15.46 -8.07
C VAL A 10 -8.72 -14.45 -7.72
N LYS A 11 -9.37 -14.68 -6.57
CA LYS A 11 -10.23 -13.70 -5.91
C LYS A 11 -9.57 -13.26 -4.60
N VAL A 12 -9.55 -11.95 -4.37
CA VAL A 12 -8.94 -11.37 -3.18
C VAL A 12 -10.02 -10.85 -2.26
N TYR A 13 -9.90 -11.18 -0.98
CA TYR A 13 -10.83 -10.75 0.04
C TYR A 13 -10.09 -10.11 1.19
N VAL A 14 -10.62 -9.00 1.66
CA VAL A 14 -10.21 -8.33 2.90
C VAL A 14 -11.25 -8.69 3.96
N VAL A 15 -10.81 -9.14 5.13
CA VAL A 15 -11.67 -9.41 6.26
C VAL A 15 -11.26 -8.50 7.41
N SER A 16 -12.18 -7.62 7.78
CA SER A 16 -12.00 -6.67 8.88
C SER A 16 -13.31 -6.50 9.64
N GLY A 17 -13.24 -6.36 10.97
CA GLY A 17 -14.42 -6.18 11.82
C GLY A 17 -15.48 -7.29 11.71
N GLY A 18 -15.09 -8.50 11.31
CA GLY A 18 -16.01 -9.62 11.12
C GLY A 18 -16.72 -9.62 9.74
N ASN A 19 -16.48 -8.64 8.90
CA ASN A 19 -17.02 -8.53 7.55
C ASN A 19 -16.00 -8.98 6.51
N GLN A 20 -16.49 -9.59 5.44
CA GLN A 20 -15.72 -10.05 4.30
C GLN A 20 -16.03 -9.18 3.09
N TYR A 21 -14.99 -8.60 2.50
CA TYR A 21 -15.05 -7.75 1.32
C TYR A 21 -14.26 -8.38 0.18
N GLN A 22 -14.88 -8.57 -0.97
CA GLN A 22 -14.14 -8.92 -2.19
C GLN A 22 -13.66 -7.63 -2.84
N ILE A 23 -12.36 -7.57 -3.18
CA ILE A 23 -11.76 -6.45 -3.92
C ILE A 23 -11.30 -6.90 -5.29
N ASP A 24 -11.38 -5.98 -6.28
CA ASP A 24 -10.88 -6.24 -7.63
C ASP A 24 -9.41 -5.83 -7.72
N VAL A 25 -8.58 -6.81 -8.00
CA VAL A 25 -7.14 -6.61 -8.17
C VAL A 25 -6.71 -7.03 -9.57
N SER A 26 -5.77 -6.29 -10.15
CA SER A 26 -5.17 -6.66 -11.45
C SER A 26 -3.96 -7.56 -11.27
N ASP A 27 -3.28 -7.43 -10.15
CA ASP A 27 -2.11 -8.21 -9.80
C ASP A 27 -2.02 -8.39 -8.30
N ILE A 28 -1.45 -9.52 -7.86
CA ILE A 28 -1.16 -9.81 -6.46
C ILE A 28 0.10 -10.67 -6.34
N SER A 29 0.94 -10.32 -5.40
CA SER A 29 2.07 -11.13 -4.95
C SER A 29 2.10 -11.20 -3.43
N PHE A 30 2.55 -12.31 -2.89
CA PHE A 30 2.75 -12.49 -1.45
C PHE A 30 3.79 -13.58 -1.19
N SER A 31 4.53 -13.41 -0.10
CA SER A 31 5.55 -14.39 0.31
C SER A 31 5.79 -14.36 1.81
N GLN A 32 6.38 -15.43 2.32
CA GLN A 32 6.92 -15.47 3.68
C GLN A 32 8.20 -16.28 3.69
N THR A 33 9.21 -15.78 4.36
CA THR A 33 10.51 -16.44 4.53
C THR A 33 10.79 -16.76 6.00
N PHE A 34 11.70 -17.67 6.25
CA PHE A 34 12.08 -18.11 7.59
C PHE A 34 13.57 -17.89 7.82
N LYS A 35 13.93 -17.56 9.06
CA LYS A 35 15.33 -17.46 9.48
C LYS A 35 15.82 -18.82 9.94
N GLU A 36 16.90 -19.22 9.33
CA GLU A 36 17.63 -20.44 9.68
C GLU A 36 18.92 -20.06 10.41
N THR A 37 19.23 -20.78 11.47
CA THR A 37 20.50 -20.64 12.17
C THR A 37 21.21 -21.98 12.13
N SER A 38 22.41 -22.00 11.57
CA SER A 38 23.24 -23.19 11.55
C SER A 38 24.19 -23.22 12.76
N TYR A 39 24.40 -24.41 13.29
CA TYR A 39 25.32 -24.66 14.41
C TYR A 39 26.27 -25.76 14.06
N PRO A 40 27.61 -25.50 14.08
CA PRO A 40 28.58 -26.57 13.92
C PRO A 40 28.57 -27.46 15.18
N VAL A 41 28.27 -28.74 14.99
CA VAL A 41 28.37 -29.75 16.07
C VAL A 41 29.74 -30.37 16.00
N LYS A 42 30.64 -29.97 16.93
CA LYS A 42 31.97 -30.53 17.07
C LYS A 42 32.10 -31.25 18.39
N THR A 43 32.36 -32.55 18.36
CA THR A 43 32.67 -33.33 19.55
C THR A 43 34.16 -33.62 19.61
N LEU A 44 34.74 -33.63 20.82
CA LEU A 44 36.18 -33.86 21.06
C LEU A 44 36.72 -35.21 20.54
N HIS A 45 35.84 -36.17 20.28
CA HIS A 45 36.20 -37.52 19.85
C HIS A 45 35.92 -37.81 18.37
N THR A 46 35.37 -36.84 17.62
CA THR A 46 35.08 -37.02 16.21
C THR A 46 36.16 -36.36 15.36
N LEU A 47 37.13 -37.15 14.92
CA LEU A 47 38.31 -36.65 14.18
C LEU A 47 38.03 -36.31 12.70
N SER A 48 36.88 -36.67 12.13
CA SER A 48 36.74 -36.61 10.67
C SER A 48 35.48 -35.95 10.12
N ASN A 49 34.42 -35.68 10.91
CA ASN A 49 33.21 -35.09 10.37
C ASN A 49 32.72 -33.96 11.26
N VAL A 50 32.83 -32.73 10.76
CA VAL A 50 32.11 -31.59 11.30
C VAL A 50 30.72 -31.64 10.66
N PHE A 51 29.71 -31.99 11.46
CA PHE A 51 28.31 -31.91 11.02
C PHE A 51 27.76 -30.56 11.39
N GLU A 52 27.24 -29.84 10.40
CA GLU A 52 26.56 -28.59 10.61
C GLU A 52 25.05 -28.85 10.63
N GLY A 53 24.46 -28.71 11.80
CA GLY A 53 22.99 -28.75 11.97
C GLY A 53 22.38 -27.38 11.82
N SER A 54 21.21 -27.29 11.21
CA SER A 54 20.45 -26.05 11.11
C SER A 54 19.09 -26.17 11.78
N VAL A 55 18.62 -25.07 12.32
CA VAL A 55 17.28 -24.96 12.94
C VAL A 55 16.61 -23.69 12.45
N ILE A 56 15.39 -23.84 11.98
CA ILE A 56 14.50 -22.70 11.69
C ILE A 56 14.02 -22.16 13.04
N ASN A 57 14.37 -20.92 13.37
CA ASN A 57 14.11 -20.36 14.69
C ASN A 57 13.12 -19.20 14.72
N SER A 58 12.83 -18.60 13.57
CA SER A 58 11.84 -17.54 13.45
C SER A 58 11.34 -17.38 12.03
N ALA A 59 10.12 -16.90 11.87
CA ALA A 59 9.57 -16.43 10.62
C ALA A 59 9.88 -14.95 10.43
N ASN A 60 10.17 -14.52 9.23
CA ASN A 60 10.03 -13.12 8.86
C ASN A 60 8.55 -12.80 8.70
N ASN A 61 8.18 -11.53 8.72
CA ASN A 61 6.85 -11.11 8.35
C ASN A 61 6.54 -11.60 6.93
N ALA A 62 5.29 -11.88 6.66
CA ALA A 62 4.85 -12.12 5.30
C ALA A 62 4.69 -10.76 4.59
N ASP A 63 5.13 -10.69 3.36
CA ASP A 63 4.99 -9.52 2.51
C ASP A 63 3.85 -9.74 1.53
N PHE A 64 3.12 -8.69 1.19
CA PHE A 64 2.13 -8.70 0.14
C PHE A 64 2.14 -7.40 -0.66
N GLU A 65 1.77 -7.51 -1.92
CA GLU A 65 1.58 -6.38 -2.82
C GLU A 65 0.42 -6.70 -3.77
N PHE A 66 -0.45 -5.73 -4.00
CA PHE A 66 -1.50 -5.84 -5.01
C PHE A 66 -1.81 -4.49 -5.64
N SER A 67 -2.31 -4.52 -6.86
CA SER A 67 -2.75 -3.36 -7.61
C SER A 67 -4.26 -3.40 -7.82
N MET A 68 -4.94 -2.30 -7.53
CA MET A 68 -6.36 -2.09 -7.79
C MET A 68 -6.52 -1.13 -8.97
N PRO A 69 -6.85 -1.61 -10.17
CA PRO A 69 -7.12 -0.77 -11.32
C PRO A 69 -8.55 -0.25 -11.26
N ALA A 70 -8.80 0.87 -11.91
CA ALA A 70 -10.15 1.43 -12.05
C ALA A 70 -10.88 1.52 -10.70
N ILE A 71 -10.28 2.23 -9.77
CA ILE A 71 -10.78 2.33 -8.40
C ILE A 71 -12.20 2.86 -8.39
N VAL A 72 -13.07 2.13 -7.72
CA VAL A 72 -14.46 2.53 -7.43
C VAL A 72 -14.58 2.87 -5.95
N GLU A 73 -15.51 3.74 -5.61
CA GLU A 73 -15.75 4.18 -4.23
C GLU A 73 -15.85 3.01 -3.24
N ALA A 74 -16.62 1.98 -3.58
CA ALA A 74 -16.83 0.83 -2.71
C ALA A 74 -15.53 0.12 -2.33
N ASP A 75 -14.60 -0.06 -3.28
CA ASP A 75 -13.32 -0.70 -3.02
C ASP A 75 -12.39 0.20 -2.20
N TYR A 76 -12.40 1.51 -2.48
CA TYR A 76 -11.59 2.46 -1.71
C TYR A 76 -12.10 2.61 -0.28
N THR A 77 -13.39 2.70 -0.06
CA THR A 77 -13.97 2.81 1.29
C THR A 77 -13.55 1.64 2.19
N ILE A 78 -13.44 0.43 1.62
CA ILE A 78 -12.95 -0.75 2.34
C ILE A 78 -11.47 -0.59 2.72
N ILE A 79 -10.65 -0.06 1.81
CA ILE A 79 -9.21 0.10 1.99
C ILE A 79 -8.86 1.36 2.79
N GLU A 80 -9.74 2.37 2.79
CA GLU A 80 -9.45 3.69 3.35
C GLU A 80 -9.01 3.64 4.81
N SER A 81 -9.77 3.01 5.71
CA SER A 81 -9.41 2.91 7.12
C SER A 81 -8.13 2.10 7.31
N LEU A 82 -7.97 1.02 6.54
CA LEU A 82 -6.79 0.14 6.59
C LEU A 82 -5.52 0.88 6.15
N LEU A 83 -5.64 1.72 5.13
CA LEU A 83 -4.55 2.52 4.60
C LEU A 83 -4.25 3.74 5.49
N LEU A 84 -5.29 4.54 5.81
CA LEU A 84 -5.10 5.81 6.51
C LEU A 84 -4.87 5.63 8.00
N GLN A 85 -5.42 4.61 8.64
CA GLN A 85 -5.27 4.35 10.07
C GLN A 85 -4.25 3.27 10.39
N ALA A 86 -3.75 2.55 9.37
CA ALA A 86 -2.91 1.36 9.55
C ALA A 86 -3.61 0.29 10.41
N GLU A 87 -4.91 0.12 10.22
CA GLU A 87 -5.66 -0.93 10.91
C GLU A 87 -5.29 -2.31 10.37
N SER A 88 -5.31 -3.31 11.26
CA SER A 88 -5.05 -4.69 10.86
C SER A 88 -6.28 -5.36 10.27
N PHE A 89 -6.04 -6.25 9.31
CA PHE A 89 -7.04 -7.06 8.66
C PHE A 89 -6.48 -8.44 8.30
N ASP A 90 -7.34 -9.35 7.90
CA ASP A 90 -6.91 -10.60 7.29
C ASP A 90 -7.08 -10.51 5.76
N LEU A 91 -6.02 -10.81 5.02
CA LEU A 91 -6.06 -10.85 3.57
C LEU A 91 -6.15 -12.29 3.09
N PHE A 92 -7.20 -12.60 2.34
CA PHE A 92 -7.39 -13.92 1.76
C PHE A 92 -7.22 -13.88 0.24
N VAL A 93 -6.46 -14.82 -0.25
CA VAL A 93 -6.23 -15.05 -1.68
C VAL A 93 -6.82 -16.42 -2.02
N LYS A 94 -7.98 -16.42 -2.64
CA LYS A 94 -8.70 -17.63 -2.99
C LYS A 94 -8.48 -17.96 -4.45
N THR A 95 -7.98 -19.16 -4.70
CA THR A 95 -7.87 -19.77 -6.02
C THR A 95 -8.97 -20.83 -6.18
N GLU A 96 -9.04 -21.48 -7.32
CA GLU A 96 -9.96 -22.62 -7.52
C GLU A 96 -9.64 -23.79 -6.58
N ALA A 97 -8.35 -24.06 -6.36
CA ALA A 97 -7.89 -25.24 -5.62
C ALA A 97 -7.50 -24.99 -4.19
N ASP A 98 -7.27 -23.72 -3.76
CA ASP A 98 -6.70 -23.42 -2.47
C ASP A 98 -7.11 -22.04 -1.95
N VAL A 99 -6.94 -21.83 -0.65
CA VAL A 99 -7.13 -20.54 0.01
C VAL A 99 -5.89 -20.22 0.84
N PHE A 100 -5.25 -19.11 0.52
CA PHE A 100 -4.15 -18.55 1.29
C PHE A 100 -4.69 -17.45 2.18
N LYS A 101 -4.19 -17.39 3.41
CA LYS A 101 -4.53 -16.35 4.38
C LYS A 101 -3.26 -15.68 4.88
N LEU A 102 -3.21 -14.36 4.78
CA LEU A 102 -2.24 -13.53 5.47
C LEU A 102 -2.92 -12.97 6.72
N GLU A 103 -2.47 -13.42 7.88
CA GLU A 103 -3.05 -13.09 9.17
C GLU A 103 -2.48 -11.78 9.70
N THR A 104 -3.33 -10.93 10.26
CA THR A 104 -2.95 -9.62 10.84
C THR A 104 -2.11 -8.81 9.84
N ALA A 105 -2.66 -8.65 8.64
CA ALA A 105 -2.04 -7.83 7.59
C ALA A 105 -2.20 -6.34 7.91
N VAL A 106 -1.19 -5.55 7.57
CA VAL A 106 -1.17 -4.09 7.70
C VAL A 106 -0.61 -3.47 6.44
N ILE A 107 -1.24 -2.44 5.93
CA ILE A 107 -0.75 -1.70 4.78
C ILE A 107 0.39 -0.78 5.21
N THR A 108 1.57 -0.98 4.62
CA THR A 108 2.75 -0.14 4.85
C THR A 108 2.90 0.95 3.82
N ASN A 109 2.41 0.73 2.58
CA ASN A 109 2.48 1.74 1.53
C ASN A 109 1.22 1.67 0.65
N GLY A 110 0.69 2.85 0.33
CA GLY A 110 -0.32 3.05 -0.69
C GLY A 110 0.12 4.13 -1.66
N SER A 111 0.24 3.81 -2.94
CA SER A 111 0.67 4.77 -3.96
C SER A 111 -0.36 4.91 -5.07
N PHE A 112 -0.69 6.16 -5.37
CA PHE A 112 -1.58 6.57 -6.46
C PHE A 112 -0.73 7.24 -7.52
N VAL A 113 -0.71 6.71 -8.73
CA VAL A 113 -0.06 7.34 -9.87
C VAL A 113 -1.13 7.76 -10.87
N ILE A 114 -1.23 9.07 -11.08
CA ILE A 114 -2.24 9.69 -11.90
C ILE A 114 -1.53 10.24 -13.14
N GLU A 115 -1.80 9.66 -14.29
CA GLU A 115 -1.25 10.07 -15.58
C GLU A 115 -2.39 10.30 -16.57
N ARG A 116 -2.16 11.22 -17.50
CA ARG A 116 -3.12 11.48 -18.58
C ARG A 116 -3.39 10.20 -19.40
N SER A 117 -4.64 9.93 -19.67
CA SER A 117 -5.10 8.80 -20.50
C SER A 117 -4.86 7.41 -19.87
N ARG A 118 -4.56 7.33 -18.59
CA ARG A 118 -4.51 6.07 -17.85
C ARG A 118 -5.64 6.00 -16.82
N PRO A 119 -6.28 4.84 -16.62
CA PRO A 119 -7.23 4.68 -15.54
C PRO A 119 -6.59 4.97 -14.19
N LEU A 120 -7.39 5.48 -13.25
CA LEU A 120 -6.97 5.60 -11.86
C LEU A 120 -6.63 4.21 -11.31
N SER A 121 -5.49 4.12 -10.64
CA SER A 121 -5.05 2.89 -9.99
C SER A 121 -4.37 3.21 -8.67
N ILE A 122 -4.43 2.26 -7.76
CA ILE A 122 -3.68 2.29 -6.51
C ILE A 122 -2.87 1.01 -6.37
N ASN A 123 -1.60 1.17 -6.00
CA ASN A 123 -0.74 0.07 -5.61
C ASN A 123 -0.65 0.04 -4.09
N ILE A 124 -0.94 -1.09 -3.52
CA ILE A 124 -0.93 -1.33 -2.09
C ILE A 124 0.14 -2.37 -1.79
N SER A 125 1.01 -2.07 -0.85
CA SER A 125 1.92 -3.05 -0.27
C SER A 125 1.85 -3.04 1.24
N GLY A 126 2.16 -4.17 1.84
CA GLY A 126 2.10 -4.29 3.28
C GLY A 126 2.77 -5.54 3.80
N GLU A 127 2.70 -5.68 5.10
CA GLU A 127 3.25 -6.80 5.82
C GLU A 127 2.14 -7.52 6.59
N ALA A 128 2.35 -8.80 6.85
CA ALA A 128 1.44 -9.60 7.66
C ALA A 128 2.21 -10.48 8.64
N LEU A 129 1.55 -10.86 9.70
CA LEU A 129 2.11 -11.72 10.73
C LEU A 129 2.52 -13.08 10.17
N LYS A 130 1.60 -13.72 9.45
CA LYS A 130 1.73 -15.12 9.04
C LYS A 130 0.99 -15.41 7.75
N LEU A 131 1.60 -16.20 6.89
CA LEU A 131 0.99 -16.80 5.71
C LEU A 131 0.57 -18.25 6.01
N THR A 132 -0.71 -18.55 5.84
CA THR A 132 -1.28 -19.88 6.03
C THR A 132 -1.92 -20.37 4.73
N ARG A 133 -1.67 -21.63 4.36
CA ARG A 133 -2.29 -22.33 3.24
C ARG A 133 -3.42 -23.21 3.72
N GLY A 134 -4.45 -23.42 2.89
CA GLY A 134 -5.61 -24.28 3.22
C GLY A 134 -6.52 -23.64 4.26
N ALA A 135 -6.51 -22.31 4.37
CA ALA A 135 -7.35 -21.58 5.31
C ALA A 135 -8.83 -21.62 4.88
N THR A 136 -9.71 -21.47 5.85
CA THR A 136 -11.15 -21.28 5.59
C THR A 136 -11.42 -19.78 5.53
N LEU A 137 -12.05 -19.31 4.46
CA LEU A 137 -12.47 -17.92 4.33
C LEU A 137 -13.52 -17.61 5.42
N THR A 138 -13.27 -16.57 6.19
CA THR A 138 -14.08 -16.15 7.33
C THR A 138 -14.79 -14.82 7.07
N GLY A 139 -15.68 -14.44 7.98
CA GLY A 139 -16.43 -13.19 7.92
C GLY A 139 -17.77 -13.30 7.18
N THR A 140 -18.63 -12.31 7.42
CA THR A 140 -19.93 -12.18 6.76
C THR A 140 -19.73 -11.48 5.42
N ALA A 141 -20.07 -12.16 4.33
CA ALA A 141 -19.95 -11.58 2.99
C ALA A 141 -20.86 -10.37 2.85
N LEU A 142 -20.30 -9.23 2.50
CA LEU A 142 -21.07 -8.06 2.14
C LEU A 142 -21.42 -8.09 0.65
N SER A 143 -22.68 -7.71 0.35
CA SER A 143 -23.12 -7.59 -1.02
C SER A 143 -22.39 -6.43 -1.70
N ARG A 144 -21.79 -6.73 -2.84
CA ARG A 144 -21.11 -5.75 -3.66
C ARG A 144 -22.00 -5.37 -4.85
N SER A 145 -22.39 -4.12 -4.94
CA SER A 145 -22.95 -3.57 -6.17
C SER A 145 -21.78 -3.10 -7.05
N ALA A 146 -21.14 -4.02 -7.77
CA ALA A 146 -20.02 -3.66 -8.60
C ALA A 146 -20.52 -3.15 -9.95
N THR A 147 -20.51 -1.84 -10.15
CA THR A 147 -20.41 -1.27 -11.48
C THR A 147 -18.92 -1.00 -11.73
N PHE A 148 -18.27 -1.86 -12.48
CA PHE A 148 -16.89 -1.64 -12.89
C PHE A 148 -16.88 -0.46 -13.87
N SER A 149 -16.24 0.63 -13.50
CA SER A 149 -16.07 1.77 -14.39
C SER A 149 -14.62 2.24 -14.39
N PHE A 150 -14.04 2.35 -15.58
CA PHE A 150 -12.75 3.01 -15.73
C PHE A 150 -12.94 4.52 -15.58
N THR A 151 -12.20 5.10 -14.65
CA THR A 151 -12.11 6.55 -14.52
C THR A 151 -10.79 7.02 -15.11
N ILE A 152 -10.88 7.73 -16.23
CA ILE A 152 -9.72 8.43 -16.81
C ILE A 152 -9.68 9.80 -16.16
N PRO A 153 -8.65 10.12 -15.35
CA PRO A 153 -8.65 11.34 -14.58
C PRO A 153 -8.41 12.56 -15.46
N THR A 154 -9.19 13.61 -15.20
CA THR A 154 -8.75 14.99 -15.37
C THR A 154 -8.04 15.38 -14.07
N ILE A 155 -6.95 16.13 -14.18
CA ILE A 155 -6.15 16.53 -13.03
C ILE A 155 -6.31 18.03 -12.85
N ASP A 156 -6.73 18.44 -11.68
CA ASP A 156 -6.77 19.84 -11.24
C ASP A 156 -5.91 19.98 -9.98
N ILE A 157 -4.91 20.83 -10.05
CA ILE A 157 -3.99 21.06 -8.92
C ILE A 157 -3.94 22.55 -8.65
N THR A 158 -4.16 22.89 -7.39
CA THR A 158 -3.97 24.25 -6.92
C THR A 158 -2.81 24.34 -5.91
N LEU A 159 -1.97 25.33 -6.09
CA LEU A 159 -0.87 25.66 -5.21
C LEU A 159 -1.05 27.10 -4.75
N ASN A 160 -1.24 27.32 -3.44
CA ASN A 160 -1.61 28.62 -2.86
C ASN A 160 -2.80 29.27 -3.60
N SER A 161 -3.84 28.48 -3.88
CA SER A 161 -5.05 28.88 -4.63
C SER A 161 -4.83 29.24 -6.10
N SER A 162 -3.64 29.05 -6.66
CA SER A 162 -3.32 29.22 -8.07
C SER A 162 -3.31 27.86 -8.77
N SER A 163 -4.05 27.71 -9.87
CA SER A 163 -4.07 26.48 -10.64
C SER A 163 -2.75 26.25 -11.38
N LEU A 164 -2.21 25.05 -11.29
CA LEU A 164 -1.07 24.60 -12.09
C LEU A 164 -1.56 24.10 -13.44
N SER A 165 -0.90 24.52 -14.51
CA SER A 165 -1.21 24.09 -15.88
C SER A 165 -0.19 23.08 -16.41
N ASN A 166 -0.56 22.41 -17.52
CA ASN A 166 0.35 21.54 -18.28
C ASN A 166 0.95 20.37 -17.48
N ILE A 167 0.18 19.88 -16.49
CA ILE A 167 0.55 18.74 -15.68
C ILE A 167 0.33 17.46 -16.47
N PHE A 168 1.30 16.57 -16.46
CA PHE A 168 1.14 15.27 -17.09
C PHE A 168 1.18 14.09 -16.13
N ARG A 169 1.79 14.25 -14.96
CA ARG A 169 1.88 13.18 -13.95
C ARG A 169 1.77 13.74 -12.53
N VAL A 170 1.03 13.02 -11.70
CA VAL A 170 0.93 13.26 -10.26
C VAL A 170 1.09 11.93 -9.54
N GLY A 171 1.93 11.91 -8.50
CA GLY A 171 2.03 10.81 -7.57
C GLY A 171 1.59 11.26 -6.18
N ILE A 172 0.83 10.42 -5.51
CA ILE A 172 0.50 10.56 -4.08
C ILE A 172 0.92 9.26 -3.42
N GLU A 173 1.66 9.33 -2.34
CA GLU A 173 2.17 8.19 -1.61
C GLU A 173 1.92 8.36 -0.11
N LEU A 174 1.25 7.38 0.49
CA LEU A 174 1.12 7.26 1.93
C LEU A 174 1.96 6.09 2.42
N GLN A 175 2.91 6.37 3.30
CA GLN A 175 3.76 5.39 3.94
C GLN A 175 3.42 5.30 5.42
N ASN A 176 3.14 4.09 5.90
CA ASN A 176 3.02 3.73 7.30
C ASN A 176 4.29 3.00 7.73
N ASP A 177 5.06 3.61 8.60
CA ASP A 177 6.26 2.98 9.18
C ASP A 177 5.83 2.18 10.42
N ILE A 178 6.03 0.87 10.39
CA ILE A 178 5.56 -0.05 11.43
C ILE A 178 6.73 -0.86 12.01
N SER A 179 6.63 -1.13 13.29
CA SER A 179 7.56 -2.01 14.00
C SER A 179 6.81 -3.21 14.57
N TRP A 180 7.29 -4.41 14.26
CA TRP A 180 6.74 -5.63 14.80
C TRP A 180 7.38 -5.97 16.15
N THR A 181 6.57 -6.49 17.07
CA THR A 181 7.07 -6.91 18.38
C THR A 181 8.09 -8.04 18.24
N PRO A 182 9.17 -8.00 19.02
CA PRO A 182 10.09 -9.12 19.06
C PRO A 182 9.39 -10.36 19.63
N TYR A 183 9.49 -11.47 18.92
CA TYR A 183 8.88 -12.76 19.28
C TYR A 183 9.77 -13.66 20.13
N LYS A 184 10.85 -13.13 20.69
CA LYS A 184 11.81 -13.93 21.46
C LYS A 184 11.82 -13.55 22.91
N THR A 185 11.33 -14.44 23.75
CA THR A 185 11.66 -14.46 25.17
C THR A 185 12.48 -15.70 25.47
N VAL A 186 13.39 -15.60 26.43
CA VAL A 186 14.24 -16.74 26.86
C VAL A 186 13.39 -17.90 27.35
N ASN A 187 12.19 -17.62 27.84
CA ASN A 187 11.24 -18.61 28.36
C ASN A 187 10.29 -19.19 27.29
N GLY A 188 10.33 -18.67 26.06
CA GLY A 188 9.54 -19.20 24.95
C GLY A 188 10.23 -20.44 24.37
N ALA A 189 9.52 -21.57 24.32
CA ALA A 189 10.02 -22.74 23.62
C ALA A 189 10.21 -22.40 22.14
N LEU A 190 11.44 -22.51 21.65
CA LEU A 190 11.70 -22.42 20.21
C LEU A 190 11.07 -23.66 19.56
N SER A 191 10.21 -23.43 18.59
CA SER A 191 9.63 -24.52 17.81
C SER A 191 10.19 -24.47 16.39
N SER A 192 10.55 -25.62 15.89
CA SER A 192 11.01 -25.81 14.51
C SER A 192 9.84 -26.03 13.52
N THR A 193 8.58 -25.94 13.98
CA THR A 193 7.43 -26.12 13.12
C THR A 193 6.69 -24.81 12.91
N ASN A 194 6.24 -24.57 11.70
CA ASN A 194 5.45 -23.37 11.34
C ASN A 194 4.06 -23.33 12.00
N ALA A 195 3.65 -24.39 12.69
CA ALA A 195 2.43 -24.45 13.48
C ALA A 195 2.56 -23.71 14.82
N SER A 196 3.79 -23.43 15.27
CA SER A 196 4.01 -22.78 16.55
C SER A 196 3.86 -21.27 16.45
N THR A 197 3.04 -20.72 17.34
CA THR A 197 2.86 -19.26 17.47
C THR A 197 4.13 -18.54 17.96
N SER A 198 5.06 -19.27 18.59
CA SER A 198 6.33 -18.69 19.09
C SER A 198 7.33 -18.32 17.99
N MET A 199 7.08 -18.74 16.74
CA MET A 199 7.91 -18.37 15.59
C MET A 199 7.57 -17.01 14.99
N TYR A 200 6.40 -16.47 15.30
CA TYR A 200 5.84 -15.27 14.72
C TYR A 200 5.81 -14.12 15.73
N PRO A 201 5.87 -12.85 15.29
CA PRO A 201 5.58 -11.73 16.18
C PRO A 201 4.14 -11.82 16.70
N SER A 202 3.80 -11.07 17.75
CA SER A 202 2.46 -11.09 18.33
C SER A 202 1.62 -9.87 17.96
N SER A 203 2.27 -8.75 17.69
CA SER A 203 1.60 -7.47 17.37
C SER A 203 2.56 -6.53 16.66
N PHE A 204 2.05 -5.40 16.22
CA PHE A 204 2.84 -4.31 15.65
C PHE A 204 2.49 -2.98 16.31
N SER A 205 3.36 -1.99 16.16
CA SER A 205 3.13 -0.59 16.48
C SER A 205 3.32 0.26 15.22
N LEU A 206 2.55 1.33 15.12
CA LEU A 206 2.72 2.35 14.10
C LEU A 206 3.68 3.42 14.66
N ASP A 207 4.82 3.59 14.02
CA ASP A 207 5.84 4.54 14.47
C ASP A 207 5.61 5.93 13.88
N LYS A 208 5.34 6.01 12.58
CA LYS A 208 5.04 7.28 11.90
C LYS A 208 4.25 7.04 10.61
N LYS A 209 3.61 8.11 10.14
CA LYS A 209 2.98 8.20 8.82
C LYS A 209 3.63 9.30 8.01
N ILE A 210 3.80 9.07 6.72
CA ILE A 210 4.35 10.06 5.79
C ILE A 210 3.39 10.13 4.62
N LEU A 211 2.85 11.31 4.36
CA LEU A 211 2.07 11.59 3.16
C LEU A 211 2.86 12.54 2.29
N SER A 212 3.21 12.07 1.11
CA SER A 212 4.11 12.75 0.17
C SER A 212 3.69 12.48 -1.27
N GLY A 213 4.38 13.09 -2.19
CA GLY A 213 4.12 12.81 -3.60
C GLY A 213 4.98 13.65 -4.54
N SER A 214 4.62 13.56 -5.81
CA SER A 214 5.31 14.31 -6.84
C SER A 214 4.32 14.87 -7.87
N ILE A 215 4.63 16.03 -8.40
CA ILE A 215 3.90 16.65 -9.51
C ILE A 215 4.91 16.91 -10.63
N THR A 216 4.57 16.54 -11.85
CA THR A 216 5.43 16.83 -13.00
C THR A 216 4.61 17.56 -14.06
N GLN A 217 5.15 18.69 -14.52
CA GLN A 217 4.54 19.53 -15.55
C GLN A 217 5.53 19.84 -16.67
N TYR A 218 5.02 20.18 -17.86
CA TYR A 218 5.83 20.75 -18.92
C TYR A 218 6.18 22.19 -18.59
N LEU A 219 7.45 22.56 -18.75
CA LEU A 219 7.90 23.94 -18.57
C LEU A 219 7.65 24.73 -19.88
N LEU A 220 6.62 25.54 -19.88
CA LEU A 220 6.23 26.39 -20.99
C LEU A 220 6.43 27.87 -20.64
N SER A 221 6.43 28.74 -21.64
CA SER A 221 6.62 30.19 -21.46
C SER A 221 5.51 30.85 -20.64
N ASP A 222 4.32 30.26 -20.62
CA ASP A 222 3.13 30.77 -19.93
C ASP A 222 3.04 30.32 -18.45
N ASN A 223 3.82 29.32 -18.05
CA ASN A 223 3.83 28.85 -16.65
C ASN A 223 5.13 29.18 -15.87
N THR A 224 5.98 30.04 -16.42
CA THR A 224 7.21 30.48 -15.76
C THR A 224 6.96 31.31 -14.50
N SER A 225 5.76 31.90 -14.34
CA SER A 225 5.37 32.70 -13.16
C SER A 225 4.82 31.87 -12.00
N SER A 226 4.58 30.57 -12.18
CA SER A 226 4.05 29.69 -11.15
C SER A 226 5.12 28.90 -10.40
N THR A 227 6.35 29.41 -10.39
CA THR A 227 7.43 28.81 -9.60
C THR A 227 7.15 29.01 -8.12
N GLN A 228 6.96 27.87 -7.43
CA GLN A 228 6.92 27.89 -5.98
C GLN A 228 8.32 28.16 -5.44
N ASP A 229 8.41 29.08 -4.50
CA ASP A 229 9.62 29.29 -3.72
C ASP A 229 9.80 28.11 -2.76
N TRP A 230 10.97 27.49 -2.77
CA TRP A 230 11.26 26.29 -1.94
C TRP A 230 11.58 26.58 -0.48
N ASP A 231 11.71 27.84 -0.14
CA ASP A 231 11.97 28.23 1.25
C ASP A 231 10.68 28.40 2.07
N THR A 232 9.53 28.24 1.45
CA THR A 232 8.23 28.42 2.10
C THR A 232 7.30 27.24 1.86
N ASP A 233 6.58 26.83 2.90
CA ASP A 233 5.50 25.89 2.77
C ASP A 233 4.34 26.49 1.94
N ALA A 234 3.66 25.66 1.20
CA ALA A 234 2.52 26.07 0.39
C ALA A 234 1.31 25.16 0.59
N THR A 235 0.12 25.72 0.43
CA THR A 235 -1.12 24.95 0.46
C THR A 235 -1.32 24.22 -0.87
N LEU A 236 -1.35 22.87 -0.82
CA LEU A 236 -1.55 22.00 -1.97
C LEU A 236 -2.95 21.39 -1.95
N SER A 237 -3.61 21.41 -3.10
CA SER A 237 -4.81 20.63 -3.34
C SER A 237 -4.71 19.93 -4.69
N ILE A 238 -5.07 18.65 -4.71
CA ILE A 238 -5.06 17.80 -5.91
C ILE A 238 -6.46 17.19 -6.05
N LYS A 239 -7.07 17.35 -7.22
CA LYS A 239 -8.27 16.61 -7.61
C LYS A 239 -7.98 15.83 -8.88
N ALA A 240 -8.22 14.54 -8.85
CA ALA A 240 -7.98 13.65 -9.98
C ALA A 240 -9.15 12.69 -10.15
N GLY A 241 -9.93 12.89 -11.20
CA GLY A 241 -11.13 12.10 -11.43
C GLY A 241 -11.81 12.41 -12.75
N ASN A 242 -12.98 11.79 -12.97
CA ASN A 242 -13.77 12.08 -14.14
C ASN A 242 -14.68 13.32 -13.88
N GLY A 243 -14.63 14.26 -14.77
CA GLY A 243 -15.49 15.44 -14.74
C GLY A 243 -14.84 16.69 -14.13
N ALA A 244 -15.52 17.82 -14.33
CA ALA A 244 -15.14 19.07 -13.69
C ALA A 244 -15.64 19.09 -12.25
N SER A 245 -14.88 19.75 -11.36
CA SER A 245 -15.32 19.99 -10.00
C SER A 245 -16.70 20.66 -9.98
N GLY A 246 -17.65 20.06 -9.29
CA GLY A 246 -18.93 20.71 -9.00
C GLY A 246 -20.19 19.96 -9.36
N SER A 247 -20.18 19.00 -10.26
CA SER A 247 -21.30 18.08 -10.47
C SER A 247 -20.83 16.83 -11.22
N ASN A 248 -21.09 15.67 -10.64
CA ASN A 248 -20.67 14.37 -11.14
C ASN A 248 -19.15 14.11 -11.10
N PHE A 249 -18.41 14.76 -10.21
CA PHE A 249 -17.02 14.39 -9.96
C PHE A 249 -16.94 13.02 -9.29
N ARG A 250 -16.09 12.15 -9.80
CA ARG A 250 -15.73 10.88 -9.16
C ARG A 250 -14.24 10.70 -9.23
N GLY A 251 -13.59 10.60 -8.09
CA GLY A 251 -12.14 10.43 -8.07
C GLY A 251 -11.52 10.75 -6.73
N PHE A 252 -10.21 10.88 -6.72
CA PHE A 252 -9.45 11.21 -5.53
C PHE A 252 -9.27 12.70 -5.37
N SER A 253 -9.42 13.17 -4.15
CA SER A 253 -8.98 14.49 -3.72
C SER A 253 -7.95 14.37 -2.59
N PHE A 254 -6.94 15.22 -2.67
CA PHE A 254 -5.97 15.47 -1.62
C PHE A 254 -5.99 16.95 -1.27
N GLY A 255 -6.01 17.26 0.01
CA GLY A 255 -5.96 18.63 0.51
C GLY A 255 -7.33 19.33 0.56
N PRO A 256 -7.31 20.67 0.81
CA PRO A 256 -6.12 21.51 0.96
C PRO A 256 -5.27 21.15 2.18
N ALA A 257 -3.96 21.07 2.02
CA ALA A 257 -3.00 20.78 3.08
C ALA A 257 -1.70 21.57 2.91
N THR A 258 -1.05 21.92 4.01
CA THR A 258 0.26 22.58 4.01
C THR A 258 1.35 21.56 3.71
N CYS A 259 2.14 21.82 2.69
CA CYS A 259 3.20 20.95 2.23
C CYS A 259 4.50 21.71 2.03
N SER A 260 5.62 21.06 2.35
CA SER A 260 6.95 21.49 1.91
C SER A 260 7.24 20.97 0.52
N PHE A 261 8.03 21.70 -0.25
CA PHE A 261 8.32 21.39 -1.64
C PHE A 261 9.82 21.37 -1.93
N THR A 262 10.22 20.44 -2.79
CA THR A 262 11.53 20.45 -3.43
C THR A 262 11.30 20.49 -4.94
N ASN A 263 11.89 21.47 -5.59
CA ASN A 263 11.73 21.68 -7.02
C ASN A 263 12.95 21.14 -7.79
N ARG A 264 12.71 20.59 -8.97
CA ARG A 264 13.75 20.12 -9.89
C ARG A 264 13.36 20.41 -11.33
N ILE A 265 14.35 20.76 -12.14
CA ILE A 265 14.19 20.94 -13.58
C ILE A 265 14.99 19.88 -14.30
N ASN A 266 14.33 19.13 -15.16
CA ASN A 266 14.96 18.15 -16.03
C ASN A 266 15.00 18.69 -17.47
N ALA A 267 16.19 18.79 -18.01
CA ALA A 267 16.42 19.18 -19.41
C ALA A 267 16.50 17.90 -20.28
N GLY A 268 15.49 17.68 -21.12
CA GLY A 268 15.45 16.65 -22.15
C GLY A 268 15.12 17.29 -23.49
N GLU A 269 14.47 16.55 -24.37
CA GLU A 269 13.90 17.14 -25.60
C GLU A 269 12.88 18.24 -25.28
N VAL A 270 12.16 18.07 -24.17
CA VAL A 270 11.28 19.08 -23.57
C VAL A 270 11.68 19.27 -22.12
N PHE A 271 11.68 20.51 -21.65
CA PHE A 271 11.96 20.81 -20.27
C PHE A 271 10.77 20.43 -19.39
N LEU A 272 11.06 19.70 -18.32
CA LEU A 272 10.09 19.28 -17.32
C LEU A 272 10.43 19.92 -15.99
N GLN A 273 9.41 20.42 -15.31
CA GLN A 273 9.49 20.86 -13.93
C GLN A 273 8.82 19.81 -13.04
N GLY A 274 9.55 19.33 -12.05
CA GLY A 274 9.06 18.41 -11.04
C GLY A 274 9.01 19.07 -9.67
N TYR A 275 7.94 18.84 -8.94
CA TYR A 275 7.78 19.19 -7.54
C TYR A 275 7.65 17.90 -6.75
N ASP A 276 8.58 17.63 -5.85
CA ASP A 276 8.41 16.61 -4.84
C ASP A 276 7.88 17.32 -3.58
N TRP A 277 6.78 16.83 -3.03
CA TRP A 277 6.13 17.45 -1.89
C TRP A 277 5.94 16.48 -0.75
N ARG A 278 5.86 17.03 0.45
CA ARG A 278 5.57 16.30 1.67
C ARG A 278 4.67 17.14 2.57
N MET A 279 3.60 16.52 3.07
CA MET A 279 2.70 17.19 4.02
C MET A 279 3.44 17.47 5.34
N THR A 280 3.35 18.72 5.82
CA THR A 280 4.01 19.19 7.05
C THR A 280 3.04 19.32 8.22
N GLU A 281 1.74 19.45 7.95
CA GLU A 281 0.72 19.48 9.00
C GLU A 281 0.39 18.08 9.52
N ASN A 282 -0.07 18.05 10.77
CA ASN A 282 -0.65 16.84 11.35
C ASN A 282 -2.18 17.03 11.42
N PRO A 283 -2.94 16.56 10.41
CA PRO A 283 -4.37 16.78 10.38
C PRO A 283 -5.07 15.97 11.48
N THR A 284 -6.21 16.47 11.96
CA THR A 284 -7.05 15.76 12.93
C THR A 284 -7.55 14.42 12.38
N SER A 285 -7.75 14.36 11.07
CA SER A 285 -8.14 13.14 10.37
C SER A 285 -7.58 13.12 8.96
N LEU A 286 -6.83 12.08 8.62
CA LEU A 286 -6.32 11.88 7.25
C LEU A 286 -7.44 11.65 6.23
N ALA A 287 -8.57 11.11 6.64
CA ALA A 287 -9.74 10.91 5.77
C ALA A 287 -10.35 12.23 5.27
N THR A 288 -10.07 13.36 5.91
CA THR A 288 -10.47 14.67 5.39
C THR A 288 -9.50 15.24 4.38
N ILE A 289 -8.27 14.72 4.34
CA ILE A 289 -7.19 15.20 3.48
C ILE A 289 -7.05 14.36 2.22
N LEU A 290 -7.15 13.03 2.34
CA LEU A 290 -7.08 12.10 1.21
C LEU A 290 -8.36 11.27 1.19
N LYS A 291 -9.23 11.51 0.21
CA LYS A 291 -10.53 10.84 0.13
C LYS A 291 -10.93 10.55 -1.31
N TYR A 292 -11.82 9.59 -1.48
CA TYR A 292 -12.55 9.39 -2.71
C TYR A 292 -13.86 10.17 -2.63
N GLU A 293 -14.10 11.03 -3.61
CA GLU A 293 -15.31 11.86 -3.70
C GLU A 293 -16.20 11.38 -4.85
N THR A 294 -17.51 11.32 -4.57
CA THR A 294 -18.58 11.17 -5.56
C THR A 294 -19.57 12.28 -5.33
N ASP A 295 -19.66 13.22 -6.27
CA ASP A 295 -20.70 14.25 -6.24
C ASP A 295 -22.01 13.74 -6.89
#